data_15356244147982d21cd71075a9fbdcf8
#
_entry.id   15356244147982d21cd71075a9fbdcf8
#
_cell.length_a   1.000
_cell.length_b   1.000
_cell.length_c   1.000
_cell.angle_alpha   90.00
_cell.angle_beta   90.00
_cell.angle_gamma   90.00
#
_symmetry.space_group_name_H-M   'P 1'
#
loop_
_entity.id
_entity.type
_entity.pdbx_description
1 polymer ?
#
loop_
_entity_poly.entity_id
_entity_poly.type
_entity_poly.pdbx_seq_one_letter_code
_entity_poly.pdbx_strand_id
1 'polypeptide(L)'
;MTLLYIGIAIWILVHILKRVAPGLRAALDSTLGTGPAKGVIALLLVVSIVLMVIGYRAEPYDPVYAPMAGMGHLNNLLMLISVMLLGAGSSKGKMRSWFRHPMLLGVILWAFAHLLVNGDFASVVLFGAMAAWAVLEILLINRAEPNWTRPAPGPIKGDIRLFVIALVLYAIITGIHIALGHNPFLGTYA
;
A
#
# COMPACT_ATOMS: atom_id res chain seq x y z
N MET A 1 -18.95 -8.11 -2.08
CA MET A 1 -18.40 -7.34 -0.93
C MET A 1 -17.84 -8.23 0.20
N THR A 2 -18.44 -9.36 0.54
CA THR A 2 -18.02 -10.16 1.72
C THR A 2 -16.55 -10.55 1.70
N LEU A 3 -16.04 -11.10 0.60
CA LEU A 3 -14.63 -11.49 0.49
C LEU A 3 -13.69 -10.28 0.59
N LEU A 4 -14.08 -9.15 0.00
CA LEU A 4 -13.33 -7.90 0.09
C LEU A 4 -13.22 -7.43 1.54
N TYR A 5 -14.33 -7.39 2.28
CA TYR A 5 -14.33 -7.02 3.70
C TYR A 5 -13.50 -7.98 4.56
N ILE A 6 -13.60 -9.29 4.33
CA ILE A 6 -12.79 -10.28 5.06
C ILE A 6 -11.29 -10.06 4.77
N GLY A 7 -10.93 -9.87 3.50
CA GLY A 7 -9.55 -9.59 3.11
C GLY A 7 -9.00 -8.33 3.80
N ILE A 8 -9.74 -7.22 3.75
CA ILE A 8 -9.37 -5.96 4.41
C ILE A 8 -9.24 -6.17 5.94
N ALA A 9 -10.19 -6.88 6.56
CA ALA A 9 -10.15 -7.12 8.00
C ALA A 9 -8.92 -7.93 8.41
N ILE A 10 -8.59 -9.01 7.69
CA ILE A 10 -7.38 -9.80 7.94
C ILE A 10 -6.13 -8.92 7.78
N TRP A 11 -6.05 -8.14 6.71
CA TRP A 11 -4.92 -7.21 6.48
C TRP A 11 -4.69 -6.28 7.65
N ILE A 12 -5.73 -5.57 8.08
CA ILE A 12 -5.67 -4.60 9.18
C ILE A 12 -5.28 -5.30 10.49
N LEU A 13 -6.00 -6.36 10.86
CA LEU A 13 -5.79 -7.06 12.13
C LEU A 13 -4.38 -7.64 12.26
N VAL A 14 -3.88 -8.25 11.19
CA VAL A 14 -2.53 -8.84 11.18
C VAL A 14 -1.44 -7.78 11.30
N HIS A 15 -1.60 -6.63 10.63
CA HIS A 15 -0.61 -5.56 10.72
C HIS A 15 -0.58 -4.90 12.10
N ILE A 16 -1.75 -4.58 12.67
CA ILE A 16 -1.80 -3.91 14.00
C ILE A 16 -1.50 -4.86 15.17
N LEU A 17 -1.52 -6.19 14.95
CA LEU A 17 -1.42 -7.21 15.99
C LEU A 17 -0.24 -6.96 16.94
N LYS A 18 0.94 -6.69 16.41
CA LYS A 18 2.16 -6.47 17.20
C LYS A 18 2.03 -5.29 18.17
N ARG A 19 1.23 -4.28 17.81
CA ARG A 19 1.09 -3.03 18.57
C ARG A 19 -0.09 -3.03 19.51
N VAL A 20 -1.19 -3.64 19.08
CA VAL A 20 -2.44 -3.68 19.86
C VAL A 20 -2.48 -4.87 20.81
N ALA A 21 -1.91 -6.01 20.41
CA ALA A 21 -1.87 -7.24 21.21
C ALA A 21 -0.47 -7.86 21.23
N PRO A 22 0.55 -7.18 21.80
CA PRO A 22 1.93 -7.66 21.81
C PRO A 22 2.10 -9.00 22.52
N GLY A 23 1.29 -9.29 23.56
CA GLY A 23 1.27 -10.57 24.24
C GLY A 23 0.85 -11.73 23.33
N LEU A 24 -0.18 -11.54 22.50
CA LEU A 24 -0.61 -12.54 21.53
C LEU A 24 0.48 -12.79 20.47
N ARG A 25 1.15 -11.73 20.01
CA ARG A 25 2.27 -11.86 19.09
C ARG A 25 3.44 -12.61 19.70
N ALA A 26 3.77 -12.35 20.98
CA ALA A 26 4.81 -13.06 21.72
C ALA A 26 4.46 -14.53 21.96
N ALA A 27 3.20 -14.84 22.30
CA ALA A 27 2.70 -16.20 22.44
C ALA A 27 2.83 -17.01 21.14
N LEU A 28 2.53 -16.39 19.99
CA LEU A 28 2.73 -17.01 18.68
C LEU A 28 4.21 -17.35 18.43
N ASP A 29 5.11 -16.40 18.74
CA ASP A 29 6.56 -16.61 18.60
C ASP A 29 7.10 -17.70 19.53
N SER A 30 6.61 -17.77 20.78
CA SER A 30 7.05 -18.78 21.75
C SER A 30 6.53 -20.19 21.42
N THR A 31 5.32 -20.31 20.84
CA THR A 31 4.70 -21.61 20.54
C THR A 31 5.24 -22.22 19.24
N LEU A 32 5.38 -21.42 18.20
CA LEU A 32 5.78 -21.89 16.87
C LEU A 32 7.27 -21.69 16.57
N GLY A 33 7.95 -20.85 17.35
CA GLY A 33 9.25 -20.30 16.99
C GLY A 33 9.13 -19.07 16.09
N THR A 34 10.11 -18.17 16.15
CA THR A 34 10.08 -16.87 15.46
C THR A 34 10.01 -16.97 13.92
N GLY A 35 10.64 -18.00 13.34
CA GLY A 35 10.63 -18.25 11.89
C GLY A 35 9.23 -18.66 11.39
N PRO A 36 8.69 -19.79 11.86
CA PRO A 36 7.35 -20.26 11.51
C PRO A 36 6.25 -19.24 11.82
N ALA A 37 6.33 -18.53 12.95
CA ALA A 37 5.38 -17.48 13.32
C ALA A 37 5.35 -16.34 12.26
N LYS A 38 6.52 -15.92 11.75
CA LYS A 38 6.59 -14.96 10.62
C LYS A 38 5.99 -15.55 9.34
N GLY A 39 6.19 -16.84 9.09
CA GLY A 39 5.59 -17.56 7.96
C GLY A 39 4.06 -17.55 8.00
N VAL A 40 3.46 -17.82 9.18
CA VAL A 40 2.01 -17.73 9.38
C VAL A 40 1.49 -16.32 9.12
N ILE A 41 2.15 -15.30 9.64
CA ILE A 41 1.80 -13.89 9.40
C ILE A 41 1.86 -13.58 7.90
N ALA A 42 2.94 -13.96 7.23
CA ALA A 42 3.09 -13.72 5.79
C ALA A 42 2.00 -14.44 4.98
N LEU A 43 1.67 -15.68 5.33
CA LEU A 43 0.60 -16.44 4.68
C LEU A 43 -0.76 -15.75 4.85
N LEU A 44 -1.09 -15.29 6.06
CA LEU A 44 -2.33 -14.55 6.31
C LEU A 44 -2.41 -13.28 5.47
N LEU A 45 -1.30 -12.55 5.31
CA LEU A 45 -1.25 -11.36 4.46
C LEU A 45 -1.42 -11.71 2.96
N VAL A 46 -0.82 -12.79 2.48
CA VAL A 46 -1.05 -13.27 1.12
C VAL A 46 -2.51 -13.67 0.91
N VAL A 47 -3.09 -14.42 1.84
CA VAL A 47 -4.53 -14.78 1.81
C VAL A 47 -5.40 -13.54 1.80
N SER A 48 -5.08 -12.51 2.61
CA SER A 48 -5.85 -11.27 2.65
C SER A 48 -5.83 -10.54 1.29
N ILE A 49 -4.67 -10.48 0.62
CA ILE A 49 -4.56 -9.88 -0.73
C ILE A 49 -5.39 -10.67 -1.73
N VAL A 50 -5.29 -12.01 -1.73
CA VAL A 50 -6.07 -12.87 -2.63
C VAL A 50 -7.57 -12.64 -2.44
N LEU A 51 -8.04 -12.60 -1.18
CA LEU A 51 -9.44 -12.33 -0.87
C LEU A 51 -9.88 -10.93 -1.31
N MET A 52 -9.04 -9.90 -1.11
CA MET A 52 -9.32 -8.55 -1.60
C MET A 52 -9.44 -8.53 -3.12
N VAL A 53 -8.51 -9.18 -3.85
CA VAL A 53 -8.54 -9.21 -5.31
C VAL A 53 -9.78 -9.96 -5.83
N ILE A 54 -10.07 -11.14 -5.29
CA ILE A 54 -11.23 -11.93 -5.71
C ILE A 54 -12.52 -11.17 -5.37
N GLY A 55 -12.62 -10.65 -4.15
CA GLY A 55 -13.77 -9.89 -3.70
C GLY A 55 -14.01 -8.63 -4.52
N TYR A 56 -12.96 -7.85 -4.79
CA TYR A 56 -13.04 -6.65 -5.62
C TYR A 56 -13.51 -6.97 -7.05
N ARG A 57 -12.94 -8.01 -7.68
CA ARG A 57 -13.27 -8.40 -9.07
C ARG A 57 -14.66 -9.02 -9.21
N ALA A 58 -15.22 -9.56 -8.15
CA ALA A 58 -16.55 -10.17 -8.15
C ALA A 58 -17.69 -9.14 -7.99
N GLU A 59 -17.37 -7.90 -7.60
CA GLU A 59 -18.39 -6.88 -7.38
C GLU A 59 -18.83 -6.25 -8.69
N PRO A 60 -20.15 -6.02 -8.86
CA PRO A 60 -20.65 -5.24 -9.99
C PRO A 60 -20.20 -3.78 -9.84
N TYR A 61 -20.11 -3.09 -10.97
CA TYR A 61 -19.86 -1.66 -10.96
C TYR A 61 -21.05 -0.90 -10.36
N ASP A 62 -20.84 -0.33 -9.18
CA ASP A 62 -21.82 0.47 -8.44
C ASP A 62 -21.27 1.89 -8.24
N PRO A 63 -21.68 2.87 -9.06
CA PRO A 63 -21.10 4.19 -9.09
C PRO A 63 -21.45 5.01 -7.84
N VAL A 64 -20.44 5.53 -7.16
CA VAL A 64 -20.54 6.46 -6.02
C VAL A 64 -20.33 7.90 -6.50
N TYR A 65 -19.35 8.10 -7.37
CA TYR A 65 -19.05 9.38 -8.00
C TYR A 65 -18.46 9.19 -9.40
N ALA A 66 -18.55 10.21 -10.23
CA ALA A 66 -17.88 10.24 -11.53
C ALA A 66 -16.48 10.84 -11.38
N PRO A 67 -15.40 10.13 -11.77
CA PRO A 67 -14.07 10.71 -11.84
C PRO A 67 -14.04 11.94 -12.76
N MET A 68 -13.28 12.98 -12.37
CA MET A 68 -13.15 14.18 -13.19
C MET A 68 -12.25 13.93 -14.41
N ALA A 69 -12.57 14.60 -15.51
CA ALA A 69 -11.72 14.60 -16.69
C ALA A 69 -10.29 15.08 -16.37
N GLY A 70 -9.29 14.50 -17.01
CA GLY A 70 -7.88 14.81 -16.78
C GLY A 70 -7.22 14.17 -15.57
N MET A 71 -7.97 13.55 -14.67
CA MET A 71 -7.41 12.93 -13.45
C MET A 71 -6.48 11.74 -13.73
N GLY A 72 -6.58 11.12 -14.91
CA GLY A 72 -5.65 10.06 -15.32
C GLY A 72 -4.18 10.51 -15.36
N HIS A 73 -3.91 11.75 -15.81
CA HIS A 73 -2.54 12.30 -15.79
C HIS A 73 -2.01 12.45 -14.36
N LEU A 74 -2.83 13.01 -13.47
CA LEU A 74 -2.47 13.18 -12.07
C LEU A 74 -2.29 11.81 -11.38
N ASN A 75 -3.20 10.86 -11.62
CA ASN A 75 -3.08 9.49 -11.11
C ASN A 75 -1.73 8.88 -11.48
N ASN A 76 -1.33 8.91 -12.74
CA ASN A 76 -0.09 8.29 -13.19
C ASN A 76 1.16 8.94 -12.56
N LEU A 77 1.17 10.26 -12.41
CA LEU A 77 2.23 10.97 -11.69
C LEU A 77 2.30 10.54 -10.22
N LEU A 78 1.15 10.54 -9.53
CA LEU A 78 1.07 10.15 -8.13
C LEU A 78 1.45 8.68 -7.91
N MET A 79 1.10 7.80 -8.86
CA MET A 79 1.49 6.39 -8.82
C MET A 79 3.00 6.20 -8.91
N LEU A 80 3.70 6.94 -9.78
CA LEU A 80 5.16 6.90 -9.84
C LEU A 80 5.79 7.37 -8.50
N ILE A 81 5.29 8.47 -7.94
CA ILE A 81 5.73 8.97 -6.63
C ILE A 81 5.45 7.95 -5.53
N SER A 82 4.27 7.30 -5.55
CA SER A 82 3.90 6.25 -4.60
C SER A 82 4.90 5.09 -4.66
N VAL A 83 5.22 4.57 -5.85
CA VAL A 83 6.19 3.47 -6.02
C VAL A 83 7.58 3.88 -5.51
N MET A 84 8.00 5.13 -5.72
CA MET A 84 9.24 5.65 -5.13
C MET A 84 9.19 5.66 -3.60
N LEU A 85 8.09 6.11 -3.00
CA LEU A 85 7.92 6.15 -1.55
C LEU A 85 7.93 4.75 -0.93
N LEU A 86 7.32 3.74 -1.58
CA LEU A 86 7.35 2.35 -1.13
C LEU A 86 8.78 1.82 -0.98
N GLY A 87 9.71 2.23 -1.85
CA GLY A 87 11.11 1.84 -1.81
C GLY A 87 12.03 2.77 -1.01
N ALA A 88 11.57 4.00 -0.70
CA ALA A 88 12.43 5.06 -0.15
C ALA A 88 13.06 4.69 1.20
N GLY A 89 12.30 4.04 2.10
CA GLY A 89 12.80 3.63 3.43
C GLY A 89 13.94 2.64 3.39
N SER A 90 13.97 1.78 2.37
CA SER A 90 15.02 0.77 2.16
C SER A 90 16.14 1.28 1.26
N SER A 91 16.01 2.46 0.68
CA SER A 91 17.01 3.05 -0.21
C SER A 91 18.29 3.43 0.55
N LYS A 92 19.39 3.58 -0.18
CA LYS A 92 20.66 4.07 0.37
C LYS A 92 20.93 5.53 0.00
N GLY A 93 19.91 6.25 -0.53
CA GLY A 93 20.00 7.64 -0.97
C GLY A 93 19.64 8.65 0.12
N LYS A 94 19.41 9.91 -0.31
CA LYS A 94 18.97 11.00 0.57
C LYS A 94 17.51 10.84 0.97
N MET A 95 16.66 10.33 0.08
CA MET A 95 15.21 10.20 0.30
C MET A 95 14.86 9.34 1.53
N ARG A 96 15.73 8.38 1.93
CA ARG A 96 15.53 7.59 3.15
C ARG A 96 15.40 8.43 4.43
N SER A 97 15.97 9.63 4.42
CA SER A 97 15.97 10.53 5.57
C SER A 97 14.85 11.58 5.54
N TRP A 98 14.03 11.64 4.47
CA TRP A 98 13.04 12.70 4.33
C TRP A 98 11.79 12.44 5.18
N PHE A 99 11.35 11.18 5.22
CA PHE A 99 10.11 10.79 5.88
C PHE A 99 10.36 9.67 6.89
N ARG A 100 9.61 9.72 7.99
CA ARG A 100 9.62 8.64 9.00
C ARG A 100 8.96 7.36 8.46
N HIS A 101 7.85 7.50 7.74
CA HIS A 101 7.01 6.40 7.27
C HIS A 101 6.80 6.43 5.75
N PRO A 102 7.88 6.40 4.94
CA PRO A 102 7.73 6.59 3.49
C PRO A 102 6.86 5.52 2.83
N MET A 103 6.93 4.25 3.29
CA MET A 103 6.12 3.17 2.75
C MET A 103 4.62 3.41 3.01
N LEU A 104 4.23 3.79 4.23
CA LEU A 104 2.83 4.07 4.57
C LEU A 104 2.31 5.31 3.84
N LEU A 105 3.14 6.34 3.68
CA LEU A 105 2.82 7.49 2.84
C LEU A 105 2.64 7.09 1.37
N GLY A 106 3.44 6.14 0.88
CA GLY A 106 3.28 5.54 -0.44
C GLY A 106 1.92 4.85 -0.60
N VAL A 107 1.48 4.08 0.40
CA VAL A 107 0.15 3.43 0.38
C VAL A 107 -0.98 4.47 0.40
N ILE A 108 -0.88 5.52 1.22
CA ILE A 108 -1.88 6.60 1.25
C ILE A 108 -1.97 7.25 -0.14
N LEU A 109 -0.83 7.57 -0.73
CA LEU A 109 -0.78 8.21 -2.04
C LEU A 109 -1.30 7.29 -3.16
N TRP A 110 -0.97 5.99 -3.10
CA TRP A 110 -1.51 4.96 -3.99
C TRP A 110 -3.03 4.89 -3.92
N ALA A 111 -3.58 4.84 -2.72
CA ALA A 111 -5.02 4.79 -2.51
C ALA A 111 -5.71 6.05 -3.02
N PHE A 112 -5.16 7.22 -2.72
CA PHE A 112 -5.69 8.50 -3.20
C PHE A 112 -5.64 8.58 -4.73
N ALA A 113 -4.52 8.19 -5.36
CA ALA A 113 -4.37 8.19 -6.81
C ALA A 113 -5.44 7.31 -7.48
N HIS A 114 -5.68 6.11 -6.95
CA HIS A 114 -6.72 5.22 -7.49
C HIS A 114 -8.12 5.82 -7.33
N LEU A 115 -8.42 6.50 -6.22
CA LEU A 115 -9.72 7.17 -6.03
C LEU A 115 -9.93 8.36 -6.96
N LEU A 116 -8.90 8.95 -7.57
CA LEU A 116 -9.07 9.98 -8.59
C LEU A 116 -9.69 9.45 -9.89
N VAL A 117 -9.55 8.16 -10.16
CA VAL A 117 -9.91 7.53 -11.44
C VAL A 117 -10.88 6.35 -11.29
N ASN A 118 -11.19 5.92 -10.08
CA ASN A 118 -12.14 4.84 -9.77
C ASN A 118 -13.18 5.35 -8.76
N GLY A 119 -14.40 5.54 -9.21
CA GLY A 119 -15.49 6.11 -8.42
C GLY A 119 -16.59 5.13 -8.05
N ASP A 120 -16.35 3.82 -8.18
CA ASP A 120 -17.29 2.77 -7.78
C ASP A 120 -17.16 2.41 -6.29
N PHE A 121 -18.21 1.77 -5.74
CA PHE A 121 -18.30 1.47 -4.31
C PHE A 121 -17.19 0.52 -3.84
N ALA A 122 -16.83 -0.51 -4.62
CA ALA A 122 -15.78 -1.43 -4.25
C ALA A 122 -14.42 -0.73 -4.18
N SER A 123 -14.14 0.19 -5.11
CA SER A 123 -12.95 1.04 -5.11
C SER A 123 -12.90 1.95 -3.89
N VAL A 124 -14.01 2.62 -3.56
CA VAL A 124 -14.07 3.49 -2.37
C VAL A 124 -13.80 2.69 -1.10
N VAL A 125 -14.37 1.49 -0.98
CA VAL A 125 -14.14 0.61 0.17
C VAL A 125 -12.67 0.14 0.23
N LEU A 126 -12.13 -0.38 -0.87
CA LEU A 126 -10.76 -0.91 -0.88
C LEU A 126 -9.73 0.18 -0.60
N PHE A 127 -9.71 1.21 -1.43
CA PHE A 127 -8.69 2.25 -1.34
C PHE A 127 -8.88 3.13 -0.10
N GLY A 128 -10.13 3.42 0.28
CA GLY A 128 -10.44 4.14 1.52
C GLY A 128 -9.97 3.38 2.76
N ALA A 129 -10.27 2.08 2.85
CA ALA A 129 -9.83 1.25 3.96
C ALA A 129 -8.30 1.13 4.04
N MET A 130 -7.61 0.98 2.90
CA MET A 130 -6.16 0.90 2.87
C MET A 130 -5.48 2.23 3.25
N ALA A 131 -6.04 3.37 2.84
CA ALA A 131 -5.56 4.67 3.29
C ALA A 131 -5.77 4.87 4.80
N ALA A 132 -6.97 4.53 5.31
CA ALA A 132 -7.29 4.61 6.73
C ALA A 132 -6.38 3.69 7.57
N TRP A 133 -6.13 2.46 7.11
CA TRP A 133 -5.18 1.55 7.74
C TRP A 133 -3.77 2.15 7.80
N ALA A 134 -3.27 2.72 6.71
CA ALA A 134 -1.93 3.29 6.67
C ALA A 134 -1.80 4.49 7.64
N VAL A 135 -2.83 5.33 7.74
CA VAL A 135 -2.89 6.41 8.75
C VAL A 135 -2.89 5.82 10.16
N LEU A 136 -3.73 4.82 10.43
CA LEU A 136 -3.78 4.14 11.73
C LEU A 136 -2.40 3.57 12.11
N GLU A 137 -1.71 2.90 11.20
CA GLU A 137 -0.37 2.38 11.44
C GLU A 137 0.64 3.48 11.77
N ILE A 138 0.62 4.62 11.08
CA ILE A 138 1.46 5.78 11.40
C ILE A 138 1.21 6.23 12.86
N LEU A 139 -0.04 6.35 13.25
CA LEU A 139 -0.42 6.77 14.61
C LEU A 139 0.05 5.75 15.67
N LEU A 140 -0.18 4.46 15.43
CA LEU A 140 0.22 3.38 16.33
C LEU A 140 1.75 3.28 16.46
N ILE A 141 2.48 3.39 15.35
CA ILE A 141 3.96 3.39 15.37
C ILE A 141 4.47 4.62 16.14
N ASN A 142 3.94 5.81 15.85
CA ASN A 142 4.38 7.03 16.51
C ASN A 142 4.13 6.99 18.02
N ARG A 143 3.01 6.37 18.45
CA ARG A 143 2.70 6.18 19.86
C ARG A 143 3.61 5.16 20.54
N ALA A 144 3.89 4.06 19.86
CA ALA A 144 4.73 2.97 20.41
C ALA A 144 6.23 3.34 20.42
N GLU A 145 6.68 4.13 19.46
CA GLU A 145 8.08 4.48 19.24
C GLU A 145 8.21 6.01 19.11
N PRO A 146 8.02 6.80 20.20
CA PRO A 146 8.01 8.26 20.11
C PRO A 146 9.35 8.86 19.67
N ASN A 147 10.46 8.20 20.02
CA ASN A 147 11.82 8.67 19.75
C ASN A 147 12.35 8.13 18.42
N TRP A 148 11.97 8.78 17.31
CA TRP A 148 12.51 8.43 16.00
C TRP A 148 13.83 9.13 15.71
N THR A 149 14.87 8.34 15.47
CA THR A 149 16.16 8.87 14.99
C THR A 149 16.15 8.89 13.46
N ARG A 150 16.27 10.09 12.90
CA ARG A 150 16.34 10.27 11.44
C ARG A 150 17.59 9.57 10.90
N PRO A 151 17.45 8.68 9.90
CA PRO A 151 18.62 8.08 9.25
C PRO A 151 19.50 9.13 8.58
N ALA A 152 20.82 8.95 8.64
CA ALA A 152 21.74 9.82 7.92
C ALA A 152 21.45 9.77 6.40
N PRO A 153 21.45 10.93 5.70
CA PRO A 153 21.27 10.97 4.25
C PRO A 153 22.43 10.25 3.56
N GLY A 154 22.09 9.44 2.56
CA GLY A 154 23.09 8.75 1.74
C GLY A 154 23.48 9.55 0.48
N PRO A 155 24.32 8.98 -0.38
CA PRO A 155 24.74 9.63 -1.63
C PRO A 155 23.61 9.65 -2.66
N ILE A 156 23.65 10.64 -3.57
CA ILE A 156 22.67 10.80 -4.67
C ILE A 156 22.54 9.54 -5.56
N LYS A 157 23.60 8.74 -5.68
CA LYS A 157 23.57 7.45 -6.41
C LYS A 157 22.49 6.50 -5.87
N GLY A 158 22.21 6.56 -4.56
CA GLY A 158 21.13 5.78 -3.95
C GLY A 158 19.75 6.23 -4.42
N ASP A 159 19.52 7.53 -4.61
CA ASP A 159 18.26 8.08 -5.10
C ASP A 159 18.07 7.79 -6.59
N ILE A 160 19.16 7.91 -7.40
CA ILE A 160 19.12 7.53 -8.82
C ILE A 160 18.74 6.04 -8.96
N ARG A 161 19.35 5.16 -8.16
CA ARG A 161 19.00 3.74 -8.17
C ARG A 161 17.55 3.50 -7.78
N LEU A 162 17.06 4.19 -6.74
CA LEU A 162 15.66 4.12 -6.32
C LEU A 162 14.74 4.54 -7.46
N PHE A 163 15.02 5.65 -8.11
CA PHE A 163 14.23 6.16 -9.23
C PHE A 163 14.18 5.18 -10.41
N VAL A 164 15.33 4.61 -10.80
CA VAL A 164 15.39 3.60 -11.88
C VAL A 164 14.57 2.37 -11.51
N ILE A 165 14.72 1.85 -10.28
CA ILE A 165 13.92 0.70 -9.82
C ILE A 165 12.43 1.04 -9.82
N ALA A 166 12.05 2.23 -9.35
CA ALA A 166 10.66 2.68 -9.32
C ALA A 166 10.08 2.78 -10.73
N LEU A 167 10.83 3.29 -11.71
CA LEU A 167 10.40 3.34 -13.12
C LEU A 167 10.17 1.93 -13.69
N VAL A 168 11.09 1.00 -13.44
CA VAL A 168 10.95 -0.39 -13.91
C VAL A 168 9.73 -1.05 -13.27
N LEU A 169 9.56 -0.92 -11.96
CA LEU A 169 8.39 -1.45 -11.25
C LEU A 169 7.09 -0.80 -11.73
N TYR A 170 7.08 0.51 -11.93
CA TYR A 170 5.95 1.23 -12.48
C TYR A 170 5.57 0.70 -13.88
N ALA A 171 6.55 0.50 -14.77
CA ALA A 171 6.32 -0.06 -16.09
C ALA A 171 5.75 -1.48 -16.04
N ILE A 172 6.28 -2.33 -15.14
CA ILE A 172 5.78 -3.70 -14.93
C ILE A 172 4.34 -3.67 -14.42
N ILE A 173 4.04 -2.87 -13.39
CA ILE A 173 2.69 -2.75 -12.82
C ILE A 173 1.72 -2.24 -13.88
N THR A 174 2.10 -1.21 -14.64
CA THR A 174 1.32 -0.68 -15.76
C THR A 174 1.05 -1.76 -16.82
N GLY A 175 2.07 -2.52 -17.21
CA GLY A 175 1.93 -3.63 -18.15
C GLY A 175 0.95 -4.71 -17.66
N ILE A 176 1.00 -5.04 -16.37
CA ILE A 176 0.04 -5.97 -15.75
C ILE A 176 -1.38 -5.40 -15.82
N HIS A 177 -1.59 -4.13 -15.51
CA HIS A 177 -2.90 -3.48 -15.60
C HIS A 177 -3.45 -3.54 -17.03
N ILE A 178 -2.62 -3.21 -18.03
CA ILE A 178 -3.00 -3.29 -19.44
C ILE A 178 -3.39 -4.73 -19.83
N ALA A 179 -2.59 -5.72 -19.44
CA ALA A 179 -2.86 -7.14 -19.73
C ALA A 179 -4.16 -7.64 -19.06
N LEU A 180 -4.55 -7.05 -17.93
CA LEU A 180 -5.80 -7.35 -17.23
C LEU A 180 -7.01 -6.53 -17.73
N GLY A 181 -6.85 -5.71 -18.78
CA GLY A 181 -7.91 -4.87 -19.34
C GLY A 181 -8.10 -3.51 -18.68
N HIS A 182 -7.22 -3.12 -17.77
CA HIS A 182 -7.27 -1.84 -17.04
C HIS A 182 -6.15 -0.91 -17.52
N ASN A 183 -6.28 -0.37 -18.73
CA ASN A 183 -5.24 0.51 -19.28
C ASN A 183 -5.21 1.88 -18.55
N PRO A 184 -4.14 2.18 -17.78
CA PRO A 184 -4.06 3.41 -17.00
C PRO A 184 -3.78 4.66 -17.84
N PHE A 185 -3.66 4.54 -19.16
CA PHE A 185 -3.48 5.66 -20.10
C PHE A 185 -4.74 5.95 -20.92
N LEU A 186 -5.87 5.32 -20.62
CA LEU A 186 -7.16 5.54 -21.25
C LEU A 186 -8.20 5.99 -20.21
N GLY A 187 -9.34 6.49 -20.67
CA GLY A 187 -10.47 6.90 -19.81
C GLY A 187 -10.37 8.35 -19.35
N THR A 188 -10.08 8.61 -18.10
CA THR A 188 -10.15 9.93 -17.45
C THR A 188 -9.09 10.96 -17.93
N TYR A 189 -8.78 10.98 -19.23
CA TYR A 189 -7.79 11.89 -19.82
C TYR A 189 -8.40 13.06 -20.58
N ALA A 190 -9.66 12.93 -21.00
CA ALA A 190 -10.40 13.96 -21.73
C ALA A 190 -11.44 14.64 -20.85
#